data_6cfdbd9d4d31dd0dc15cac2008a64199
#
_entry.id   6cfdbd9d4d31dd0dc15cac2008a64199
#
_cell.length_a   1.000
_cell.length_b   1.000
_cell.length_c   1.000
_cell.angle_alpha   90.00
_cell.angle_beta   90.00
_cell.angle_gamma   90.00
#
_symmetry.space_group_name_H-M   'P 1'
#
loop_
_entity.id
_entity.type
_entity.pdbx_description
1 polymer ?
#
loop_
_entity_poly.entity_id
_entity_poly.type
_entity_poly.pdbx_seq_one_letter_code
_entity_poly.pdbx_strand_id
1 'polypeptide(L)'
;LFPSTTLFRSGAPDTTAVGILALHALGQLDPQLDKAVAWAQDNQTPGGYWENYSPVDSTGLVGSALKAVGKDATAAKAWLGTVQHSDGGFPNSLDDGTPSDVTATANALYLINGKSLLDVSLNLAKCPKSPPKLPASVTSCTGVWVVVDRGNGQETVRCATKYSTGLAALKSAGFTVGADKSGFVNRVQGFPLVIDTTFSKYWGYWHASPKADGTWGDWESYMVGAGGSAPKQGDVEGWYYGPYSDSASFVQPPKGYADAPVPTIDNNAPKVGDTLTVTTGTWAPAPDRLAIQWYRSGKAISKATKETYVVTKSDAKKAITVKVTASGSGYQTVSKTSAATAKVTK
;
A
#
# COMPACT_ATOMS: atom_id res chain seq x y z
N LEU A 1 38.22 10.87 1.54
CA LEU A 1 38.72 12.26 1.57
C LEU A 1 38.14 12.96 0.34
N PHE A 2 37.04 13.68 0.49
CA PHE A 2 36.54 14.55 -0.58
C PHE A 2 37.43 15.78 -0.65
N PRO A 3 37.80 16.26 -1.85
CA PRO A 3 38.60 17.46 -1.93
C PRO A 3 37.83 18.64 -1.36
N SER A 4 38.42 19.29 -0.35
CA SER A 4 37.84 20.33 0.50
C SER A 4 37.41 21.63 -0.20
N THR A 5 37.59 21.73 -1.51
CA THR A 5 37.34 22.95 -2.27
C THR A 5 35.96 23.06 -2.91
N THR A 6 35.11 22.02 -2.82
CA THR A 6 33.83 21.95 -3.55
C THR A 6 32.60 22.17 -2.67
N LEU A 7 32.69 22.03 -1.37
CA LEU A 7 31.52 22.07 -0.46
C LEU A 7 30.88 23.48 -0.30
N PHE A 8 31.60 24.55 -0.63
CA PHE A 8 31.13 25.93 -0.39
C PHE A 8 31.15 26.80 -1.65
N ARG A 9 31.08 26.22 -2.83
CA ARG A 9 31.08 26.98 -4.10
C ARG A 9 29.75 27.66 -4.43
N SER A 10 28.66 27.29 -3.77
CA SER A 10 27.33 27.80 -4.16
C SER A 10 26.94 29.10 -3.44
N GLY A 11 27.59 29.46 -2.31
CA GLY A 11 27.21 30.63 -1.53
C GLY A 11 25.74 30.65 -1.09
N ALA A 12 25.05 29.50 -1.11
CA ALA A 12 23.65 29.43 -0.73
C ALA A 12 23.51 29.20 0.78
N PRO A 13 22.59 29.90 1.45
CA PRO A 13 22.39 29.82 2.90
C PRO A 13 22.17 28.37 3.39
N ASP A 14 21.30 27.60 2.75
CA ASP A 14 20.90 26.26 3.18
C ASP A 14 22.07 25.26 3.13
N THR A 15 22.84 25.28 2.04
CA THR A 15 24.03 24.42 1.90
C THR A 15 25.11 24.79 2.90
N THR A 16 25.26 26.09 3.21
CA THR A 16 26.18 26.56 4.24
C THR A 16 25.75 26.10 5.63
N ALA A 17 24.45 26.16 5.95
CA ALA A 17 23.89 25.66 7.22
C ALA A 17 24.17 24.18 7.41
N VAL A 18 23.87 23.35 6.39
CA VAL A 18 24.14 21.90 6.43
C VAL A 18 25.64 21.62 6.57
N GLY A 19 26.50 22.40 5.88
CA GLY A 19 27.94 22.30 6.00
C GLY A 19 28.45 22.59 7.40
N ILE A 20 27.97 23.66 8.05
CA ILE A 20 28.28 24.02 9.44
C ILE A 20 27.92 22.86 10.38
N LEU A 21 26.69 22.33 10.27
CA LEU A 21 26.21 21.24 11.12
C LEU A 21 27.02 19.96 10.91
N ALA A 22 27.33 19.60 9.65
CA ALA A 22 28.11 18.41 9.33
C ALA A 22 29.55 18.49 9.89
N LEU A 23 30.23 19.62 9.69
CA LEU A 23 31.58 19.81 10.22
C LEU A 23 31.61 19.85 11.74
N HIS A 24 30.61 20.47 12.36
CA HIS A 24 30.46 20.49 13.81
C HIS A 24 30.22 19.08 14.37
N ALA A 25 29.34 18.29 13.74
CA ALA A 25 29.05 16.92 14.15
C ALA A 25 30.28 15.97 14.04
N LEU A 26 31.19 16.24 13.11
CA LEU A 26 32.44 15.49 12.96
C LEU A 26 33.47 15.84 14.01
N GLY A 27 33.23 16.84 14.84
CA GLY A 27 34.13 17.27 15.91
C GLY A 27 35.45 17.87 15.39
N GLN A 28 35.49 18.27 14.14
CA GLN A 28 36.71 18.83 13.53
C GLN A 28 36.80 20.32 13.78
N LEU A 29 37.89 20.74 14.44
CA LEU A 29 38.36 22.12 14.41
C LEU A 29 38.96 22.35 13.00
N ASP A 30 38.08 22.55 12.02
CA ASP A 30 38.46 22.71 10.63
C ASP A 30 38.35 24.20 10.25
N PRO A 31 39.38 24.79 9.64
CA PRO A 31 39.31 26.15 9.09
C PRO A 31 38.11 26.36 8.14
N GLN A 32 37.52 25.28 7.60
CA GLN A 32 36.33 25.36 6.78
C GLN A 32 35.07 25.66 7.62
N LEU A 33 34.99 25.13 8.83
CA LEU A 33 33.89 25.46 9.74
C LEU A 33 33.89 26.96 10.06
N ASP A 34 35.07 27.52 10.41
CA ASP A 34 35.21 28.95 10.70
C ASP A 34 34.82 29.82 9.51
N LYS A 35 35.23 29.42 8.29
CA LYS A 35 34.84 30.13 7.04
C LYS A 35 33.35 30.05 6.76
N ALA A 36 32.71 28.90 6.99
CA ALA A 36 31.28 28.73 6.78
C ALA A 36 30.47 29.54 7.79
N VAL A 37 30.94 29.61 9.05
CA VAL A 37 30.34 30.42 10.10
C VAL A 37 30.48 31.89 9.80
N ALA A 38 31.68 32.34 9.40
CA ALA A 38 31.92 33.74 9.01
C ALA A 38 31.03 34.12 7.83
N TRP A 39 30.99 33.30 6.77
CA TRP A 39 30.08 33.52 5.64
C TRP A 39 28.64 33.68 6.07
N ALA A 40 28.14 32.78 6.93
CA ALA A 40 26.77 32.86 7.43
C ALA A 40 26.49 34.17 8.18
N GLN A 41 27.43 34.64 9.01
CA GLN A 41 27.30 35.90 9.73
C GLN A 41 27.38 37.13 8.81
N ASP A 42 28.31 37.11 7.84
CA ASP A 42 28.53 38.25 6.92
C ASP A 42 27.38 38.39 5.89
N ASN A 43 26.63 37.33 5.61
CA ASN A 43 25.53 37.35 4.65
C ASN A 43 24.13 37.41 5.31
N GLN A 44 24.08 37.66 6.63
CA GLN A 44 22.83 37.98 7.28
C GLN A 44 22.39 39.39 6.90
N THR A 45 21.15 39.56 6.46
CA THR A 45 20.60 40.87 6.14
C THR A 45 20.50 41.75 7.40
N PRO A 46 20.45 43.08 7.26
CA PRO A 46 20.16 43.96 8.40
C PRO A 46 18.82 43.64 9.09
N GLY A 47 17.88 43.02 8.38
CA GLY A 47 16.61 42.56 8.94
C GLY A 47 16.71 41.28 9.78
N GLY A 48 17.87 40.63 9.82
CA GLY A 48 18.11 39.45 10.64
C GLY A 48 17.87 38.11 9.94
N TYR A 49 17.56 38.06 8.64
CA TYR A 49 17.29 36.87 7.87
C TYR A 49 18.33 36.64 6.76
N TRP A 50 18.24 35.49 6.06
CA TRP A 50 19.05 35.20 4.87
C TRP A 50 18.16 35.14 3.65
N GLU A 51 18.53 35.91 2.63
CA GLU A 51 17.83 35.91 1.35
C GLU A 51 18.11 34.61 0.56
N ASN A 52 17.03 33.98 0.12
CA ASN A 52 17.04 32.82 -0.76
C ASN A 52 15.63 32.66 -1.36
N TYR A 53 15.43 31.62 -2.15
CA TYR A 53 14.11 31.24 -2.69
C TYR A 53 13.04 31.11 -1.59
N SER A 54 13.40 30.58 -0.43
CA SER A 54 12.55 30.55 0.77
C SER A 54 13.31 31.20 1.94
N PRO A 55 13.14 32.51 2.18
CA PRO A 55 13.88 33.21 3.25
C PRO A 55 13.59 32.64 4.64
N VAL A 56 12.37 32.18 4.90
CA VAL A 56 11.99 31.56 6.17
C VAL A 56 12.73 30.25 6.41
N ASP A 57 12.79 29.42 5.38
CA ASP A 57 13.48 28.12 5.39
C ASP A 57 14.98 28.31 5.71
N SER A 58 15.61 29.17 4.93
CA SER A 58 17.03 29.49 5.08
C SER A 58 17.34 30.11 6.44
N THR A 59 16.49 31.01 6.94
CA THR A 59 16.68 31.62 8.24
C THR A 59 16.56 30.61 9.38
N GLY A 60 15.60 29.69 9.29
CA GLY A 60 15.47 28.60 10.26
C GLY A 60 16.70 27.71 10.30
N LEU A 61 17.18 27.29 9.11
CA LEU A 61 18.35 26.42 8.98
C LEU A 61 19.65 27.11 9.42
N VAL A 62 19.98 28.29 8.86
CA VAL A 62 21.23 28.98 9.16
C VAL A 62 21.27 29.41 10.61
N GLY A 63 20.18 30.03 11.12
CA GLY A 63 20.10 30.42 12.51
C GLY A 63 20.26 29.25 13.48
N SER A 64 19.66 28.10 13.20
CA SER A 64 19.82 26.89 14.01
C SER A 64 21.24 26.32 13.94
N ALA A 65 21.89 26.40 12.77
CA ALA A 65 23.27 25.95 12.60
C ALA A 65 24.25 26.86 13.36
N LEU A 66 24.10 28.18 13.27
CA LEU A 66 24.90 29.15 14.06
C LEU A 66 24.75 28.90 15.56
N LYS A 67 23.50 28.69 16.03
CA LYS A 67 23.25 28.37 17.43
C LYS A 67 23.91 27.07 17.87
N ALA A 68 23.89 26.04 17.04
CA ALA A 68 24.53 24.75 17.34
C ALA A 68 26.06 24.90 17.58
N VAL A 69 26.71 25.85 16.92
CA VAL A 69 28.14 26.18 17.10
C VAL A 69 28.40 27.33 18.08
N GLY A 70 27.42 27.68 18.91
CA GLY A 70 27.55 28.68 19.96
C GLY A 70 27.58 30.12 19.49
N LYS A 71 27.10 30.40 18.27
CA LYS A 71 26.99 31.77 17.74
C LYS A 71 25.61 32.36 18.00
N ASP A 72 25.54 33.69 18.03
CA ASP A 72 24.28 34.41 18.21
C ASP A 72 23.37 34.26 16.98
N ALA A 73 22.10 33.96 17.21
CA ALA A 73 21.04 33.88 16.22
C ALA A 73 19.77 34.65 16.68
N THR A 74 19.91 35.59 17.62
CA THR A 74 18.77 36.28 18.22
C THR A 74 18.00 37.10 17.18
N ALA A 75 18.71 37.80 16.28
CA ALA A 75 18.08 38.58 15.22
C ALA A 75 17.25 37.68 14.27
N ALA A 76 17.79 36.52 13.90
CA ALA A 76 17.10 35.58 13.06
C ALA A 76 15.83 35.02 13.72
N LYS A 77 15.92 34.67 14.99
CA LYS A 77 14.76 34.20 15.75
C LYS A 77 13.68 35.30 15.90
N ALA A 78 14.10 36.56 16.16
CA ALA A 78 13.18 37.69 16.24
C ALA A 78 12.47 37.93 14.91
N TRP A 79 13.19 37.89 13.80
CA TRP A 79 12.62 38.07 12.47
C TRP A 79 11.59 36.95 12.13
N LEU A 80 11.88 35.67 12.45
CA LEU A 80 10.90 34.58 12.27
C LEU A 80 9.59 34.86 13.00
N GLY A 81 9.66 35.45 14.20
CA GLY A 81 8.46 35.87 14.95
C GLY A 81 7.60 36.92 14.24
N THR A 82 8.16 37.69 13.31
CA THR A 82 7.41 38.70 12.55
C THR A 82 6.69 38.16 11.34
N VAL A 83 7.09 36.99 10.84
CA VAL A 83 6.53 36.34 9.63
C VAL A 83 5.71 35.08 9.95
N GLN A 84 5.51 34.75 11.22
CA GLN A 84 4.68 33.64 11.64
C GLN A 84 3.20 33.95 11.44
N HIS A 85 2.48 33.03 10.84
CA HIS A 85 1.05 33.14 10.63
C HIS A 85 0.23 32.83 11.89
N SER A 86 -1.03 33.29 11.90
CA SER A 86 -1.95 33.07 13.03
C SER A 86 -2.30 31.57 13.26
N ASP A 87 -2.09 30.71 12.29
CA ASP A 87 -2.20 29.26 12.42
C ASP A 87 -0.97 28.61 13.07
N GLY A 88 0.05 29.39 13.38
CA GLY A 88 1.31 28.96 13.96
C GLY A 88 2.34 28.47 12.94
N GLY A 89 1.99 28.39 11.67
CA GLY A 89 2.88 27.99 10.58
C GLY A 89 3.68 29.16 10.02
N PHE A 90 4.54 28.85 9.04
CA PHE A 90 5.42 29.81 8.36
C PHE A 90 5.29 29.67 6.85
N PRO A 91 5.27 30.77 6.09
CA PRO A 91 5.22 30.72 4.63
C PRO A 91 6.59 30.36 4.05
N ASN A 92 6.62 29.82 2.83
CA ASN A 92 7.87 29.61 2.08
C ASN A 92 8.28 30.82 1.25
N SER A 93 7.40 31.78 1.02
CA SER A 93 7.64 33.08 0.39
C SER A 93 7.09 34.19 1.27
N LEU A 94 7.63 35.39 1.11
CA LEU A 94 7.17 36.61 1.82
C LEU A 94 6.08 37.37 1.04
N ASP A 95 5.59 36.80 -0.06
CA ASP A 95 4.52 37.38 -0.85
C ASP A 95 3.19 37.35 -0.07
N ASP A 96 2.41 38.42 -0.20
CA ASP A 96 1.11 38.53 0.45
C ASP A 96 0.18 37.36 0.09
N GLY A 97 -0.42 36.77 1.11
CA GLY A 97 -1.35 35.66 0.95
C GLY A 97 -0.72 34.28 0.75
N THR A 98 0.61 34.16 0.84
CA THR A 98 1.29 32.84 0.81
C THR A 98 0.83 32.01 2.02
N PRO A 99 0.31 30.77 1.82
CA PRO A 99 -0.11 29.93 2.95
C PRO A 99 1.09 29.41 3.74
N SER A 100 0.82 28.90 4.94
CA SER A 100 1.83 28.18 5.72
C SER A 100 2.33 26.95 4.98
N ASP A 101 3.64 26.77 4.93
CA ASP A 101 4.36 25.66 4.30
C ASP A 101 4.95 24.73 5.36
N VAL A 102 4.89 23.40 5.12
CA VAL A 102 5.34 22.40 6.09
C VAL A 102 6.87 22.43 6.27
N THR A 103 7.63 22.63 5.19
CA THR A 103 9.10 22.63 5.24
C THR A 103 9.61 23.88 5.90
N ALA A 104 9.11 25.05 5.48
CA ALA A 104 9.43 26.33 6.10
C ALA A 104 9.09 26.34 7.59
N THR A 105 7.93 25.82 7.96
CA THR A 105 7.52 25.69 9.36
C THR A 105 8.46 24.76 10.14
N ALA A 106 8.81 23.59 9.62
CA ALA A 106 9.70 22.66 10.29
C ALA A 106 11.09 23.28 10.54
N ASN A 107 11.66 23.95 9.54
CA ASN A 107 12.99 24.55 9.64
C ASN A 107 13.00 25.78 10.56
N ALA A 108 11.97 26.62 10.52
CA ALA A 108 11.81 27.74 11.46
C ALA A 108 11.72 27.25 12.92
N LEU A 109 10.99 26.17 13.16
CA LEU A 109 10.81 25.59 14.49
C LEU A 109 12.11 25.08 15.12
N TYR A 110 13.12 24.65 14.35
CA TYR A 110 14.43 24.31 14.92
C TYR A 110 15.03 25.51 15.65
N LEU A 111 15.12 26.66 14.98
CA LEU A 111 15.69 27.85 15.59
C LEU A 111 14.82 28.37 16.76
N ILE A 112 13.49 28.40 16.57
CA ILE A 112 12.58 28.93 17.61
C ILE A 112 12.70 28.12 18.90
N ASN A 113 12.80 26.79 18.79
CA ASN A 113 12.93 25.88 19.93
C ASN A 113 14.38 25.76 20.43
N GLY A 114 15.32 26.47 19.84
CA GLY A 114 16.73 26.38 20.20
C GLY A 114 17.37 25.05 19.89
N LYS A 115 16.89 24.39 18.85
CA LYS A 115 17.33 23.11 18.34
C LYS A 115 17.98 23.27 16.97
N SER A 116 18.59 22.20 16.48
CA SER A 116 19.14 22.09 15.13
C SER A 116 18.85 20.71 14.57
N LEU A 117 19.22 20.45 13.31
CA LEU A 117 19.14 19.11 12.74
C LEU A 117 19.97 18.07 13.52
N LEU A 118 20.98 18.48 14.28
CA LEU A 118 21.79 17.60 15.14
C LEU A 118 21.03 17.11 16.37
N ASP A 119 19.99 17.82 16.79
CA ASP A 119 19.13 17.41 17.91
C ASP A 119 18.05 16.40 17.48
N VAL A 120 17.91 16.13 16.18
CA VAL A 120 16.94 15.14 15.67
C VAL A 120 17.48 13.75 15.94
N SER A 121 17.01 13.14 17.02
CA SER A 121 17.26 11.72 17.27
C SER A 121 16.16 10.87 16.64
N LEU A 122 16.48 10.16 15.59
CA LEU A 122 15.61 9.09 15.10
C LEU A 122 15.67 7.94 16.10
N ASN A 123 14.56 7.68 16.78
CA ASN A 123 14.45 6.46 17.57
C ASN A 123 14.30 5.26 16.63
N LEU A 124 15.43 4.83 16.05
CA LEU A 124 15.50 3.73 15.08
C LEU A 124 14.94 2.42 15.65
N ALA A 125 14.84 2.30 16.98
CA ALA A 125 14.19 1.15 17.61
C ALA A 125 12.67 1.16 17.43
N LYS A 126 12.08 2.34 17.21
CA LYS A 126 10.64 2.50 16.90
C LYS A 126 10.34 2.58 15.39
N CYS A 127 11.35 2.76 14.55
CA CYS A 127 11.17 2.66 13.11
C CYS A 127 11.04 1.19 12.73
N PRO A 128 10.02 0.81 11.99
CA PRO A 128 9.95 -0.55 11.46
C PRO A 128 11.17 -0.80 10.59
N LYS A 129 12.01 -1.78 10.96
CA LYS A 129 13.23 -2.15 10.21
C LYS A 129 12.91 -2.69 8.83
N SER A 130 11.70 -3.17 8.65
CA SER A 130 11.15 -3.65 7.39
C SER A 130 9.65 -3.33 7.33
N PRO A 131 9.09 -3.15 6.14
CA PRO A 131 7.65 -2.94 6.02
C PRO A 131 6.89 -4.17 6.56
N PRO A 132 5.67 -3.99 7.08
CA PRO A 132 4.82 -5.09 7.48
C PRO A 132 4.71 -6.12 6.36
N LYS A 133 4.66 -7.40 6.74
CA LYS A 133 4.47 -8.50 5.79
C LYS A 133 3.15 -8.31 5.03
N LEU A 134 3.16 -8.62 3.73
CA LEU A 134 1.94 -8.67 2.95
C LEU A 134 1.00 -9.75 3.51
N PRO A 135 -0.33 -9.53 3.47
CA PRO A 135 -1.29 -10.57 3.81
C PRO A 135 -1.10 -11.82 2.95
N ALA A 136 -1.49 -12.99 3.46
CA ALA A 136 -1.42 -14.22 2.68
C ALA A 136 -2.36 -14.15 1.47
N SER A 137 -1.92 -14.71 0.34
CA SER A 137 -2.74 -14.84 -0.87
C SER A 137 -3.93 -15.75 -0.63
N VAL A 138 -5.02 -15.51 -1.38
CA VAL A 138 -6.22 -16.35 -1.39
C VAL A 138 -6.38 -17.02 -2.77
N THR A 139 -7.09 -18.13 -2.80
CA THR A 139 -7.29 -18.95 -4.00
C THR A 139 -8.70 -18.85 -4.58
N SER A 140 -9.56 -18.02 -4.00
CA SER A 140 -10.92 -17.78 -4.51
C SER A 140 -11.35 -16.35 -4.26
N CYS A 141 -12.14 -15.80 -5.18
CA CYS A 141 -12.71 -14.47 -5.07
C CYS A 141 -14.10 -14.41 -5.70
N THR A 142 -15.05 -13.81 -5.01
CA THR A 142 -16.41 -13.55 -5.51
C THR A 142 -16.62 -12.07 -5.88
N GLY A 143 -15.62 -11.24 -5.66
CA GLY A 143 -15.62 -9.79 -5.97
C GLY A 143 -14.59 -9.46 -7.02
N VAL A 144 -13.67 -8.57 -6.65
CA VAL A 144 -12.55 -8.11 -7.49
C VAL A 144 -11.25 -8.66 -6.91
N TRP A 145 -10.43 -9.21 -7.78
CA TRP A 145 -9.09 -9.62 -7.41
C TRP A 145 -8.19 -8.40 -7.21
N VAL A 146 -7.34 -8.45 -6.21
CA VAL A 146 -6.34 -7.41 -5.94
C VAL A 146 -4.97 -8.08 -5.86
N VAL A 147 -4.08 -7.67 -6.75
CA VAL A 147 -2.67 -8.09 -6.78
C VAL A 147 -1.81 -6.94 -6.31
N VAL A 148 -0.95 -7.18 -5.34
CA VAL A 148 0.03 -6.21 -4.86
C VAL A 148 1.42 -6.81 -5.00
N ASP A 149 2.26 -6.15 -5.80
CA ASP A 149 3.66 -6.50 -6.04
C ASP A 149 4.56 -5.34 -5.63
N ARG A 150 5.50 -5.59 -4.71
CA ARG A 150 6.46 -4.59 -4.24
C ARG A 150 7.69 -4.44 -5.14
N GLY A 151 7.75 -5.17 -6.27
CA GLY A 151 8.90 -5.13 -7.19
C GLY A 151 10.20 -5.72 -6.60
N ASN A 152 10.09 -6.51 -5.52
CA ASN A 152 11.23 -7.11 -4.81
C ASN A 152 10.99 -8.59 -4.48
N GLY A 153 10.12 -9.27 -5.23
CA GLY A 153 9.69 -10.65 -4.99
C GLY A 153 8.65 -10.79 -3.85
N GLN A 154 8.19 -9.67 -3.29
CA GLN A 154 7.10 -9.67 -2.30
C GLN A 154 5.80 -9.29 -2.97
N GLU A 155 5.02 -10.29 -3.27
CA GLU A 155 3.73 -10.15 -3.92
C GLU A 155 2.64 -10.92 -3.18
N THR A 156 1.39 -10.52 -3.38
CA THR A 156 0.25 -11.26 -2.86
C THR A 156 -1.02 -10.98 -3.65
N VAL A 157 -1.92 -11.95 -3.65
CA VAL A 157 -3.22 -11.92 -4.34
C VAL A 157 -4.32 -12.02 -3.29
N ARG A 158 -5.26 -11.06 -3.27
CA ARG A 158 -6.37 -10.99 -2.32
C ARG A 158 -7.69 -10.79 -3.04
N CYS A 159 -8.79 -10.90 -2.31
CA CYS A 159 -10.13 -10.67 -2.83
C CYS A 159 -10.76 -9.45 -2.15
N ALA A 160 -11.22 -8.49 -2.93
CA ALA A 160 -12.00 -7.36 -2.49
C ALA A 160 -13.50 -7.67 -2.61
N THR A 161 -14.25 -7.47 -1.54
CA THR A 161 -15.71 -7.62 -1.52
C THR A 161 -16.43 -6.26 -1.63
N LYS A 162 -15.71 -5.15 -1.44
CA LYS A 162 -16.17 -3.77 -1.66
C LYS A 162 -15.20 -3.12 -2.64
N TYR A 163 -15.69 -2.70 -3.81
CA TYR A 163 -14.88 -2.28 -4.94
C TYR A 163 -15.54 -1.18 -5.77
N SER A 164 -16.23 -0.24 -5.11
CA SER A 164 -16.78 0.94 -5.81
C SER A 164 -15.71 1.78 -6.51
N THR A 165 -14.47 1.70 -6.07
CA THR A 165 -13.28 2.26 -6.69
C THR A 165 -12.09 1.31 -6.45
N GLY A 166 -11.00 1.44 -7.22
CA GLY A 166 -9.79 0.67 -6.99
C GLY A 166 -9.21 0.89 -5.59
N LEU A 167 -9.27 2.13 -5.09
CA LEU A 167 -8.85 2.42 -3.72
C LEU A 167 -9.73 1.70 -2.68
N ALA A 168 -11.03 1.61 -2.92
CA ALA A 168 -11.94 0.85 -2.07
C ALA A 168 -11.64 -0.67 -2.16
N ALA A 169 -11.35 -1.17 -3.36
CA ALA A 169 -10.94 -2.56 -3.58
C ALA A 169 -9.66 -2.89 -2.81
N LEU A 170 -8.62 -2.07 -2.94
CA LEU A 170 -7.35 -2.27 -2.25
C LEU A 170 -7.53 -2.33 -0.71
N LYS A 171 -8.30 -1.41 -0.14
CA LYS A 171 -8.63 -1.40 1.29
C LYS A 171 -9.46 -2.61 1.70
N SER A 172 -10.48 -2.96 0.91
CA SER A 172 -11.37 -4.11 1.18
C SER A 172 -10.64 -5.45 1.10
N ALA A 173 -9.60 -5.54 0.30
CA ALA A 173 -8.71 -6.70 0.22
C ALA A 173 -7.82 -6.88 1.47
N GLY A 174 -7.90 -5.95 2.44
CA GLY A 174 -7.19 -6.04 3.71
C GLY A 174 -5.81 -5.36 3.71
N PHE A 175 -5.56 -4.45 2.77
CA PHE A 175 -4.33 -3.66 2.77
C PHE A 175 -4.53 -2.33 3.50
N THR A 176 -3.53 -1.93 4.29
CA THR A 176 -3.42 -0.56 4.78
C THR A 176 -2.87 0.31 3.65
N VAL A 177 -3.47 1.47 3.43
CA VAL A 177 -3.16 2.34 2.29
C VAL A 177 -2.89 3.75 2.76
N GLY A 178 -1.74 4.29 2.39
CA GLY A 178 -1.45 5.71 2.41
C GLY A 178 -1.78 6.31 1.04
N ALA A 179 -2.56 7.37 1.03
CA ALA A 179 -2.88 8.12 -0.17
C ALA A 179 -2.89 9.62 0.16
N ASP A 180 -2.57 10.44 -0.81
CA ASP A 180 -2.72 11.88 -0.69
C ASP A 180 -4.18 12.33 -0.87
N LYS A 181 -4.42 13.65 -0.81
CA LYS A 181 -5.76 14.24 -0.96
C LYS A 181 -6.39 14.00 -2.35
N SER A 182 -5.56 13.78 -3.37
CA SER A 182 -6.01 13.47 -4.74
C SER A 182 -6.39 12.00 -4.92
N GLY A 183 -6.11 11.15 -3.92
CA GLY A 183 -6.29 9.71 -3.99
C GLY A 183 -5.10 8.97 -4.63
N PHE A 184 -3.97 9.65 -4.89
CA PHE A 184 -2.75 8.99 -5.33
C PHE A 184 -2.17 8.13 -4.20
N VAL A 185 -2.03 6.84 -4.48
CA VAL A 185 -1.51 5.87 -3.50
C VAL A 185 0.00 6.01 -3.40
N ASN A 186 0.48 6.37 -2.22
CA ASN A 186 1.90 6.55 -1.94
C ASN A 186 2.49 5.46 -1.04
N ARG A 187 1.64 4.69 -0.34
CA ARG A 187 2.04 3.53 0.47
C ARG A 187 1.00 2.43 0.44
N VAL A 188 1.47 1.19 0.33
CA VAL A 188 0.64 0.00 0.54
C VAL A 188 1.30 -0.87 1.60
N GLN A 189 0.56 -1.20 2.67
CA GLN A 189 1.05 -1.99 3.80
C GLN A 189 2.35 -1.41 4.38
N GLY A 190 2.40 -0.08 4.56
CA GLY A 190 3.56 0.63 5.09
C GLY A 190 4.79 0.69 4.16
N PHE A 191 4.68 0.23 2.91
CA PHE A 191 5.77 0.27 1.93
C PHE A 191 5.47 1.29 0.80
N PRO A 192 6.46 2.08 0.33
CA PRO A 192 7.85 2.14 0.79
C PRO A 192 7.96 2.80 2.18
N LEU A 193 9.03 2.50 2.91
CA LEU A 193 9.28 3.13 4.23
C LEU A 193 9.56 4.62 4.07
N VAL A 194 10.26 5.00 3.00
CA VAL A 194 10.51 6.39 2.60
C VAL A 194 9.83 6.60 1.25
N ILE A 195 8.98 7.62 1.16
CA ILE A 195 8.32 7.97 -0.10
C ILE A 195 9.36 8.62 -1.01
N ASP A 196 9.44 8.13 -2.25
CA ASP A 196 10.26 8.74 -3.29
C ASP A 196 9.55 9.97 -3.86
N THR A 197 10.03 11.14 -3.48
CA THR A 197 9.49 12.42 -3.95
C THR A 197 9.96 12.79 -5.35
N THR A 198 10.94 12.07 -5.91
CA THR A 198 11.39 12.26 -7.30
C THR A 198 10.55 11.48 -8.30
N PHE A 199 9.65 10.63 -7.80
CA PHE A 199 8.81 9.73 -8.61
C PHE A 199 9.62 8.78 -9.51
N SER A 200 10.89 8.51 -9.17
CA SER A 200 11.67 7.49 -9.88
C SER A 200 11.08 6.09 -9.64
N LYS A 201 10.39 5.91 -8.51
CA LYS A 201 9.57 4.73 -8.20
C LYS A 201 8.29 5.16 -7.50
N TYR A 202 7.19 4.53 -7.86
CA TYR A 202 5.87 4.80 -7.29
C TYR A 202 4.96 3.57 -7.39
N TRP A 203 3.77 3.63 -6.78
CA TRP A 203 2.74 2.63 -6.94
C TRP A 203 1.98 2.86 -8.25
N GLY A 204 2.34 2.12 -9.30
CA GLY A 204 1.58 2.02 -10.53
C GLY A 204 0.27 1.26 -10.30
N TYR A 205 -0.78 1.62 -11.05
CA TYR A 205 -2.11 1.08 -10.88
C TYR A 205 -2.66 0.58 -12.23
N TRP A 206 -3.06 -0.67 -12.27
CA TRP A 206 -3.39 -1.43 -13.46
C TRP A 206 -4.65 -2.25 -13.26
N HIS A 207 -5.26 -2.71 -14.36
CA HIS A 207 -6.36 -3.64 -14.33
C HIS A 207 -6.28 -4.64 -15.48
N ALA A 208 -6.99 -5.76 -15.31
CA ALA A 208 -7.28 -6.69 -16.38
C ALA A 208 -8.67 -7.31 -16.16
N SER A 209 -9.36 -7.62 -17.24
CA SER A 209 -10.67 -8.25 -17.19
C SER A 209 -10.59 -9.76 -17.49
N PRO A 210 -11.50 -10.57 -16.92
CA PRO A 210 -11.52 -12.00 -17.19
C PRO A 210 -11.97 -12.28 -18.62
N LYS A 211 -11.37 -13.30 -19.25
CA LYS A 211 -11.78 -13.87 -20.53
C LYS A 211 -12.76 -15.03 -20.32
N ALA A 212 -13.49 -15.40 -21.38
CA ALA A 212 -14.47 -16.49 -21.34
C ALA A 212 -13.85 -17.86 -21.01
N ASP A 213 -12.57 -18.05 -21.34
CA ASP A 213 -11.82 -19.29 -21.03
C ASP A 213 -11.30 -19.34 -19.59
N GLY A 214 -11.65 -18.36 -18.74
CA GLY A 214 -11.21 -18.24 -17.36
C GLY A 214 -9.81 -17.65 -17.18
N THR A 215 -9.11 -17.30 -18.27
CA THR A 215 -7.84 -16.57 -18.21
C THR A 215 -8.06 -15.05 -18.07
N TRP A 216 -6.98 -14.31 -17.91
CA TRP A 216 -7.00 -12.85 -17.80
C TRP A 216 -6.65 -12.20 -19.13
N GLY A 217 -7.20 -11.01 -19.37
CA GLY A 217 -6.75 -10.09 -20.40
C GLY A 217 -5.35 -9.57 -20.13
N ASP A 218 -4.88 -8.73 -21.04
CA ASP A 218 -3.63 -8.00 -20.84
C ASP A 218 -3.79 -6.97 -19.72
N TRP A 219 -2.70 -6.64 -19.05
CA TRP A 219 -2.70 -5.60 -18.05
C TRP A 219 -2.72 -4.22 -18.72
N GLU A 220 -3.70 -3.41 -18.37
CA GLU A 220 -3.87 -2.06 -18.86
C GLU A 220 -3.73 -1.07 -17.70
N SER A 221 -2.95 0.01 -17.90
CA SER A 221 -2.86 1.07 -16.92
C SER A 221 -4.15 1.90 -16.89
N TYR A 222 -4.60 2.27 -15.72
CA TYR A 222 -5.70 3.21 -15.60
C TYR A 222 -5.27 4.63 -16.01
N MET A 223 -6.12 5.30 -16.80
CA MET A 223 -5.97 6.72 -17.13
C MET A 223 -6.47 7.64 -16.01
N VAL A 224 -6.99 7.07 -14.93
CA VAL A 224 -7.50 7.78 -13.75
C VAL A 224 -6.87 7.22 -12.49
N GLY A 225 -6.77 8.02 -11.44
CA GLY A 225 -6.30 7.54 -10.13
C GLY A 225 -7.27 6.51 -9.53
N ALA A 226 -6.78 5.74 -8.58
CA ALA A 226 -7.53 4.65 -7.96
C ALA A 226 -8.82 5.09 -7.24
N GLY A 227 -8.95 6.36 -6.89
CA GLY A 227 -10.18 6.94 -6.35
C GLY A 227 -11.26 7.20 -7.40
N GLY A 228 -10.90 7.25 -8.69
CA GLY A 228 -11.81 7.53 -9.80
C GLY A 228 -12.12 6.33 -10.70
N SER A 229 -11.46 5.18 -10.49
CA SER A 229 -11.73 3.95 -11.24
C SER A 229 -13.03 3.28 -10.77
N ALA A 230 -13.60 2.41 -11.60
CA ALA A 230 -14.83 1.69 -11.30
C ALA A 230 -14.71 0.20 -11.68
N PRO A 231 -13.94 -0.59 -10.90
CA PRO A 231 -13.77 -2.02 -11.17
C PRO A 231 -15.09 -2.77 -11.08
N LYS A 232 -15.22 -3.81 -11.90
CA LYS A 232 -16.40 -4.67 -11.96
C LYS A 232 -16.14 -6.00 -11.29
N GLN A 233 -17.20 -6.69 -10.89
CA GLN A 233 -17.09 -8.04 -10.35
C GLN A 233 -16.35 -8.95 -11.35
N GLY A 234 -15.36 -9.66 -10.87
CA GLY A 234 -14.54 -10.55 -11.68
C GLY A 234 -13.27 -9.91 -12.21
N ASP A 235 -13.16 -8.58 -12.25
CA ASP A 235 -11.92 -7.89 -12.67
C ASP A 235 -10.76 -8.17 -11.70
N VAL A 236 -9.55 -7.86 -12.15
CA VAL A 236 -8.36 -7.83 -11.33
C VAL A 236 -7.74 -6.45 -11.35
N GLU A 237 -7.40 -5.95 -10.17
CA GLU A 237 -6.72 -4.69 -9.91
C GLU A 237 -5.28 -4.97 -9.49
N GLY A 238 -4.31 -4.38 -10.19
CA GLY A 238 -2.88 -4.58 -9.96
C GLY A 238 -2.20 -3.34 -9.39
N TRP A 239 -1.35 -3.54 -8.40
CA TRP A 239 -0.56 -2.50 -7.77
C TRP A 239 0.90 -2.93 -7.76
N TYR A 240 1.72 -2.23 -8.54
CA TYR A 240 3.15 -2.50 -8.65
C TYR A 240 3.96 -1.32 -8.17
N TYR A 241 4.93 -1.55 -7.30
CA TYR A 241 5.88 -0.51 -6.87
C TYR A 241 7.16 -0.61 -7.68
N GLY A 242 7.36 0.34 -8.56
CA GLY A 242 8.53 0.37 -9.44
C GLY A 242 8.65 1.67 -10.24
N PRO A 243 9.60 1.73 -11.17
CA PRO A 243 9.71 2.83 -12.11
C PRO A 243 8.48 2.86 -13.03
N TYR A 244 8.29 4.00 -13.70
CA TYR A 244 7.27 4.10 -14.75
C TYR A 244 7.51 3.03 -15.82
N SER A 245 6.45 2.37 -16.23
CA SER A 245 6.46 1.39 -17.32
C SER A 245 5.12 1.42 -18.04
N ASP A 246 5.16 1.32 -19.35
CA ASP A 246 3.96 1.19 -20.19
C ASP A 246 3.37 -0.24 -20.13
N SER A 247 4.10 -1.17 -19.55
CA SER A 247 3.69 -2.56 -19.34
C SER A 247 3.93 -2.99 -17.91
N ALA A 248 3.03 -3.79 -17.36
CA ALA A 248 3.17 -4.42 -16.06
C ALA A 248 3.22 -5.93 -16.20
N SER A 249 4.11 -6.56 -15.46
CA SER A 249 4.18 -8.01 -15.32
C SER A 249 3.83 -8.38 -13.89
N PHE A 250 2.54 -8.49 -13.61
CA PHE A 250 2.06 -8.95 -12.31
C PHE A 250 1.94 -10.46 -12.27
N VAL A 251 2.01 -11.01 -11.06
CA VAL A 251 1.46 -12.34 -10.79
C VAL A 251 0.00 -12.34 -11.19
N GLN A 252 -0.37 -13.30 -11.99
CA GLN A 252 -1.75 -13.51 -12.37
C GLN A 252 -2.52 -14.11 -11.18
N PRO A 253 -3.74 -13.61 -10.86
CA PRO A 253 -4.59 -14.30 -9.90
C PRO A 253 -4.94 -15.72 -10.42
N PRO A 254 -5.39 -16.61 -9.53
CA PRO A 254 -5.83 -17.94 -9.96
C PRO A 254 -6.89 -17.86 -11.07
N LYS A 255 -6.72 -18.62 -12.14
CA LYS A 255 -7.64 -18.67 -13.29
C LYS A 255 -9.01 -19.22 -12.87
N GLY A 256 -10.06 -18.82 -13.55
CA GLY A 256 -11.37 -19.45 -13.44
C GLY A 256 -11.41 -20.81 -14.14
N TYR A 257 -12.47 -21.58 -13.88
CA TYR A 257 -12.84 -22.72 -14.72
C TYR A 257 -13.82 -22.19 -15.79
N ALA A 258 -13.56 -22.51 -17.06
CA ALA A 258 -14.49 -22.20 -18.15
C ALA A 258 -15.82 -22.91 -17.94
N ASP A 259 -15.75 -24.19 -17.52
CA ASP A 259 -16.91 -24.97 -17.11
C ASP A 259 -16.78 -25.38 -15.64
N ALA A 260 -17.78 -25.02 -14.85
CA ALA A 260 -17.89 -25.37 -13.44
C ALA A 260 -19.32 -25.89 -13.15
N PRO A 261 -19.62 -27.13 -13.49
CA PRO A 261 -20.96 -27.67 -13.47
C PRO A 261 -21.53 -27.77 -12.05
N VAL A 262 -22.83 -27.61 -11.94
CA VAL A 262 -23.58 -27.93 -10.73
C VAL A 262 -23.74 -29.43 -10.60
N PRO A 263 -23.32 -30.06 -9.50
CA PRO A 263 -23.46 -31.50 -9.33
C PRO A 263 -24.94 -31.90 -9.22
N THR A 264 -25.23 -33.14 -9.59
CA THR A 264 -26.58 -33.71 -9.46
C THR A 264 -26.58 -34.96 -8.57
N ILE A 265 -27.73 -35.24 -7.98
CA ILE A 265 -27.98 -36.46 -7.20
C ILE A 265 -28.93 -37.36 -8.02
N ASP A 266 -28.60 -38.63 -8.14
CA ASP A 266 -29.33 -39.62 -8.96
C ASP A 266 -30.77 -39.85 -8.50
N ASN A 267 -31.05 -39.73 -7.20
CA ASN A 267 -32.39 -39.87 -6.60
C ASN A 267 -32.81 -38.62 -5.85
N ASN A 268 -33.82 -37.92 -6.35
CA ASN A 268 -34.34 -36.68 -5.75
C ASN A 268 -35.47 -36.87 -4.74
N ALA A 269 -35.95 -38.12 -4.52
CA ALA A 269 -37.02 -38.50 -3.57
C ALA A 269 -36.60 -39.69 -2.70
N PRO A 270 -35.49 -39.57 -1.93
CA PRO A 270 -34.87 -40.72 -1.27
C PRO A 270 -35.68 -41.23 -0.05
N LYS A 271 -35.48 -42.51 0.26
CA LYS A 271 -35.96 -43.20 1.47
C LYS A 271 -34.77 -43.56 2.36
N VAL A 272 -35.06 -43.82 3.64
CA VAL A 272 -34.06 -44.36 4.56
C VAL A 272 -33.58 -45.72 4.04
N GLY A 273 -32.27 -45.88 3.90
CA GLY A 273 -31.63 -47.08 3.36
C GLY A 273 -31.19 -46.95 1.88
N ASP A 274 -31.69 -45.95 1.15
CA ASP A 274 -31.25 -45.68 -0.20
C ASP A 274 -29.78 -45.27 -0.25
N THR A 275 -29.11 -45.60 -1.34
CA THR A 275 -27.77 -45.09 -1.66
C THR A 275 -27.92 -44.01 -2.71
N LEU A 276 -27.49 -42.81 -2.39
CA LEU A 276 -27.42 -41.65 -3.30
C LEU A 276 -26.04 -41.61 -3.95
N THR A 277 -26.02 -41.27 -5.25
CA THR A 277 -24.78 -41.10 -6.01
C THR A 277 -24.71 -39.68 -6.56
N VAL A 278 -23.55 -39.03 -6.44
CA VAL A 278 -23.30 -37.70 -7.03
C VAL A 278 -22.73 -37.86 -8.43
N THR A 279 -23.25 -37.09 -9.38
CA THR A 279 -22.59 -36.80 -10.65
C THR A 279 -21.98 -35.42 -10.59
N THR A 280 -20.65 -35.36 -10.68
CA THR A 280 -19.89 -34.09 -10.50
C THR A 280 -19.88 -33.20 -11.74
N GLY A 281 -20.27 -33.75 -12.91
CA GLY A 281 -20.19 -33.09 -14.20
C GLY A 281 -18.77 -33.03 -14.76
N THR A 282 -18.63 -32.48 -15.98
CA THR A 282 -17.33 -32.30 -16.65
C THR A 282 -16.83 -30.88 -16.42
N TRP A 283 -15.71 -30.76 -15.74
CA TRP A 283 -15.04 -29.48 -15.48
C TRP A 283 -14.04 -29.16 -16.58
N ALA A 284 -13.94 -27.92 -16.99
CA ALA A 284 -12.95 -27.50 -17.97
C ALA A 284 -12.20 -26.25 -17.46
N PRO A 285 -10.87 -26.33 -17.40
CA PRO A 285 -10.09 -27.58 -17.51
C PRO A 285 -10.33 -28.52 -16.34
N ALA A 286 -9.87 -29.78 -16.47
CA ALA A 286 -10.01 -30.76 -15.39
C ALA A 286 -9.25 -30.27 -14.14
N PRO A 287 -9.88 -30.27 -12.96
CA PRO A 287 -9.20 -29.89 -11.72
C PRO A 287 -8.27 -30.98 -11.23
N ASP A 288 -7.22 -30.59 -10.48
CA ASP A 288 -6.31 -31.56 -9.85
C ASP A 288 -7.04 -32.41 -8.80
N ARG A 289 -8.08 -31.83 -8.18
CA ARG A 289 -8.87 -32.49 -7.14
C ARG A 289 -10.32 -32.04 -7.16
N LEU A 290 -11.23 -33.03 -7.04
CA LEU A 290 -12.63 -32.81 -6.66
C LEU A 290 -12.84 -33.34 -5.24
N ALA A 291 -13.28 -32.49 -4.33
CA ALA A 291 -13.67 -32.88 -2.98
C ALA A 291 -15.19 -32.85 -2.86
N ILE A 292 -15.75 -33.92 -2.29
CA ILE A 292 -17.19 -34.11 -2.11
C ILE A 292 -17.53 -33.97 -0.63
N GLN A 293 -18.65 -33.35 -0.34
CA GLN A 293 -19.23 -33.28 1.00
C GLN A 293 -20.77 -33.30 0.90
N TRP A 294 -21.38 -34.27 1.57
CA TRP A 294 -22.82 -34.34 1.69
C TRP A 294 -23.35 -33.52 2.86
N TYR A 295 -24.55 -32.98 2.70
CA TYR A 295 -25.18 -32.08 3.67
C TYR A 295 -26.62 -32.57 3.95
N ARG A 296 -27.06 -32.36 5.17
CA ARG A 296 -28.41 -32.61 5.67
C ARG A 296 -29.03 -31.28 6.13
N SER A 297 -30.08 -30.81 5.46
CA SER A 297 -30.70 -29.51 5.73
C SER A 297 -29.67 -28.39 5.92
N GLY A 298 -28.70 -28.30 5.02
CA GLY A 298 -27.62 -27.29 5.01
C GLY A 298 -26.46 -27.52 6.00
N LYS A 299 -26.51 -28.57 6.85
CA LYS A 299 -25.43 -28.95 7.75
C LYS A 299 -24.59 -30.08 7.19
N ALA A 300 -23.28 -29.97 7.21
CA ALA A 300 -22.38 -31.02 6.75
C ALA A 300 -22.57 -32.30 7.54
N ILE A 301 -22.64 -33.43 6.83
CA ILE A 301 -22.70 -34.75 7.42
C ILE A 301 -21.27 -35.24 7.66
N SER A 302 -20.92 -35.51 8.90
CA SER A 302 -19.57 -35.91 9.27
C SER A 302 -19.10 -37.13 8.49
N LYS A 303 -17.89 -37.08 7.90
CA LYS A 303 -17.25 -38.12 7.11
C LYS A 303 -18.01 -38.57 5.85
N ALA A 304 -19.07 -37.88 5.43
CA ALA A 304 -19.78 -38.14 4.19
C ALA A 304 -19.11 -37.42 3.01
N THR A 305 -18.00 -37.98 2.53
CA THR A 305 -17.12 -37.37 1.52
C THR A 305 -16.87 -38.24 0.30
N LYS A 306 -17.59 -39.38 0.19
CA LYS A 306 -17.51 -40.29 -0.96
C LYS A 306 -18.50 -39.87 -2.03
N GLU A 307 -18.33 -40.40 -3.24
CA GLU A 307 -19.25 -40.24 -4.36
C GLU A 307 -20.65 -40.79 -4.05
N THR A 308 -20.75 -41.73 -3.13
CA THR A 308 -22.01 -42.31 -2.67
C THR A 308 -22.26 -41.95 -1.21
N TYR A 309 -23.55 -41.84 -0.88
CA TYR A 309 -24.03 -41.63 0.48
C TYR A 309 -25.24 -42.51 0.80
N VAL A 310 -25.15 -43.32 1.85
CA VAL A 310 -26.26 -44.14 2.32
C VAL A 310 -27.14 -43.31 3.25
N VAL A 311 -28.40 -43.17 2.91
CA VAL A 311 -29.39 -42.41 3.65
C VAL A 311 -29.73 -43.12 4.96
N THR A 312 -29.59 -42.45 6.05
CA THR A 312 -29.75 -42.99 7.41
C THR A 312 -31.08 -42.57 8.05
N LYS A 313 -31.47 -43.21 9.15
CA LYS A 313 -32.61 -42.77 9.97
C LYS A 313 -32.54 -41.32 10.45
N SER A 314 -31.32 -40.81 10.60
CA SER A 314 -31.07 -39.39 10.99
C SER A 314 -31.44 -38.38 9.90
N ASP A 315 -31.61 -38.85 8.66
CA ASP A 315 -31.95 -38.04 7.48
C ASP A 315 -33.48 -37.93 7.29
N ALA A 316 -34.25 -38.77 7.96
CA ALA A 316 -35.71 -38.77 7.82
C ALA A 316 -36.28 -37.35 8.01
N LYS A 317 -37.21 -36.96 7.12
CA LYS A 317 -37.85 -35.64 7.03
C LYS A 317 -36.91 -34.46 6.72
N LYS A 318 -35.67 -34.71 6.27
CA LYS A 318 -34.67 -33.71 5.91
C LYS A 318 -34.28 -33.84 4.44
N ALA A 319 -33.96 -32.71 3.82
CA ALA A 319 -33.43 -32.68 2.46
C ALA A 319 -31.92 -32.93 2.47
N ILE A 320 -31.42 -33.59 1.45
CA ILE A 320 -30.00 -33.86 1.23
C ILE A 320 -29.49 -33.01 0.07
N THR A 321 -28.30 -32.49 0.19
CA THR A 321 -27.54 -31.84 -0.87
C THR A 321 -26.11 -32.34 -0.87
N VAL A 322 -25.42 -32.18 -1.99
CA VAL A 322 -24.00 -32.49 -2.10
C VAL A 322 -23.26 -31.30 -2.66
N LYS A 323 -22.15 -30.95 -2.03
CA LYS A 323 -21.22 -29.90 -2.48
C LYS A 323 -19.99 -30.56 -3.06
N VAL A 324 -19.65 -30.16 -4.30
CA VAL A 324 -18.41 -30.52 -4.98
C VAL A 324 -17.50 -29.28 -5.01
N THR A 325 -16.24 -29.45 -4.59
CA THR A 325 -15.23 -28.39 -4.56
C THR A 325 -14.08 -28.80 -5.46
N ALA A 326 -13.86 -28.04 -6.51
CA ALA A 326 -12.74 -28.18 -7.43
C ALA A 326 -11.56 -27.33 -6.94
N SER A 327 -10.36 -27.87 -7.03
CA SER A 327 -9.11 -27.17 -6.78
C SER A 327 -8.01 -27.67 -7.72
N GLY A 328 -7.11 -26.76 -8.09
CA GLY A 328 -5.98 -27.06 -8.97
C GLY A 328 -4.91 -25.97 -8.88
N SER A 329 -3.68 -26.32 -9.22
CA SER A 329 -2.58 -25.37 -9.24
C SER A 329 -2.85 -24.26 -10.27
N GLY A 330 -2.77 -23.00 -9.85
CA GLY A 330 -3.05 -21.84 -10.71
C GLY A 330 -4.54 -21.61 -11.01
N TYR A 331 -5.45 -22.37 -10.38
CA TYR A 331 -6.90 -22.20 -10.53
C TYR A 331 -7.57 -21.81 -9.21
N GLN A 332 -8.69 -21.10 -9.34
CA GLN A 332 -9.53 -20.74 -8.20
C GLN A 332 -10.13 -22.01 -7.57
N THR A 333 -10.21 -22.01 -6.24
CA THR A 333 -11.00 -23.03 -5.56
C THR A 333 -12.48 -22.69 -5.72
N VAL A 334 -13.21 -23.49 -6.47
CA VAL A 334 -14.63 -23.28 -6.80
C VAL A 334 -15.48 -24.37 -6.19
N SER A 335 -16.59 -23.99 -5.55
CA SER A 335 -17.57 -24.95 -5.02
C SER A 335 -18.92 -24.79 -5.70
N LYS A 336 -19.53 -25.91 -6.05
CA LYS A 336 -20.91 -25.99 -6.55
C LYS A 336 -21.70 -26.94 -5.67
N THR A 337 -22.98 -26.59 -5.41
CA THR A 337 -23.87 -27.41 -4.58
C THR A 337 -25.06 -27.84 -5.40
N SER A 338 -25.47 -29.10 -5.30
CA SER A 338 -26.62 -29.65 -5.98
C SER A 338 -27.93 -28.97 -5.57
N ALA A 339 -28.95 -29.12 -6.38
CA ALA A 339 -30.31 -28.97 -5.91
C ALA A 339 -30.55 -29.87 -4.69
N ALA A 340 -31.46 -29.47 -3.81
CA ALA A 340 -31.86 -30.24 -2.64
C ALA A 340 -32.82 -31.37 -3.10
N THR A 341 -32.64 -32.56 -2.53
CA THR A 341 -33.65 -33.62 -2.69
C THR A 341 -34.97 -33.23 -2.02
N ALA A 342 -36.07 -33.95 -2.32
CA ALA A 342 -37.21 -33.96 -1.44
C ALA A 342 -36.82 -34.45 -0.03
N LYS A 343 -37.66 -34.18 0.96
CA LYS A 343 -37.41 -34.68 2.31
C LYS A 343 -37.43 -36.19 2.33
N VAL A 344 -36.38 -36.79 2.90
CA VAL A 344 -36.25 -38.25 3.06
C VAL A 344 -37.49 -38.84 3.70
N THR A 345 -38.05 -39.84 3.08
CA THR A 345 -39.17 -40.66 3.63
C THR A 345 -38.62 -41.84 4.45
N LYS A 346 -39.49 -42.45 5.27
CA LYS A 346 -39.12 -43.66 6.05
C LYS A 346 -39.04 -44.88 5.18
#